data_cbc5c655e359b6b0a6995d2db87f1889
#
_entry.id   cbc5c655e359b6b0a6995d2db87f1889
#
_cell.length_a   1.000
_cell.length_b   1.000
_cell.length_c   1.000
_cell.angle_alpha   90.00
_cell.angle_beta   90.00
_cell.angle_gamma   90.00
#
_symmetry.space_group_name_H-M   'P 1'
#
loop_
_entity.id
_entity.type
_entity.pdbx_description
1 polymer ?
#
loop_
_entity_poly.entity_id
_entity_poly.type
_entity_poly.pdbx_seq_one_letter_code
_entity_poly.pdbx_strand_id
1 'polypeptide(L)'
;MAMVVAMTTSVEALLPSPMSLHSLTSGSTAGSLSSSANLQLPLLPAHFKPTPSRGRLFQVQASTAAVESTTRTNVAVVRIGTRGSPLALAQAYETRDKLKSAHPELAEEGALEIVIIKTTGDKILNQPLADIGGKGLFTKEIDDALLEGSIDIAVHSMKDVPTYLPEGTILPCNLPREDVRDAFICPTASSLAELPAGSVVGSASLRRQSQLLYRYPSLKVVNFRGNVQTRIRKLSEGSVHATLLALAGLKRLSMTEHITAILSIEEMLPAIAQGAIGIACRTGDEKTEKYLGSLNHEVTRLAVACERSFLETLDGSCRTPIAGYAFRDKDGSCSFRGLIASPDGTKVLETQRTGLYQQEDMVAMGKDAGQELRKRAGPGFFDW
;
A
#
# COMPACT_ATOMS: atom_id res chain seq x y z
N MET A 1 -19.56 -37.73 -47.77
CA MET A 1 -19.50 -39.15 -47.49
C MET A 1 -18.05 -39.52 -47.25
N ALA A 2 -17.59 -39.51 -45.98
CA ALA A 2 -16.39 -40.19 -45.53
C ALA A 2 -16.51 -40.27 -44.01
N MET A 3 -16.60 -41.48 -43.55
CA MET A 3 -16.80 -41.95 -42.18
C MET A 3 -15.38 -42.09 -41.55
N VAL A 4 -15.13 -41.49 -40.37
CA VAL A 4 -13.92 -41.76 -39.60
C VAL A 4 -14.34 -42.42 -38.28
N VAL A 5 -13.79 -43.62 -38.10
CA VAL A 5 -14.01 -44.53 -36.99
C VAL A 5 -13.20 -44.05 -35.76
N ALA A 6 -13.85 -44.02 -34.62
CA ALA A 6 -13.20 -43.81 -33.33
C ALA A 6 -12.64 -45.15 -32.80
N MET A 7 -11.36 -45.17 -32.41
CA MET A 7 -10.77 -46.23 -31.61
C MET A 7 -10.57 -45.74 -30.18
N THR A 8 -11.27 -46.34 -29.25
CA THR A 8 -11.07 -46.23 -27.80
C THR A 8 -10.07 -47.31 -27.36
N THR A 9 -8.99 -46.87 -26.71
CA THR A 9 -8.12 -47.80 -25.96
C THR A 9 -8.19 -47.44 -24.48
N SER A 10 -8.76 -48.34 -23.69
CA SER A 10 -8.73 -48.33 -22.24
C SER A 10 -7.39 -48.84 -21.75
N VAL A 11 -6.77 -48.13 -20.81
CA VAL A 11 -5.64 -48.62 -20.03
C VAL A 11 -6.05 -48.59 -18.56
N GLU A 12 -6.22 -49.76 -17.99
CA GLU A 12 -6.33 -50.00 -16.54
C GLU A 12 -4.94 -49.84 -15.92
N ALA A 13 -4.83 -49.05 -14.86
CA ALA A 13 -3.63 -48.97 -14.05
C ALA A 13 -3.93 -49.41 -12.61
N LEU A 14 -3.17 -50.41 -12.21
CA LEU A 14 -3.15 -51.09 -10.91
C LEU A 14 -2.73 -50.13 -9.77
N LEU A 15 -3.47 -50.20 -8.67
CA LEU A 15 -3.13 -49.62 -7.37
C LEU A 15 -2.27 -50.59 -6.55
N PRO A 16 -1.30 -50.14 -5.78
CA PRO A 16 -0.76 -50.92 -4.66
C PRO A 16 -1.34 -50.45 -3.32
N SER A 17 -1.68 -51.44 -2.49
CA SER A 17 -2.23 -51.35 -1.13
C SER A 17 -1.20 -50.90 -0.07
N PRO A 18 -1.64 -50.44 1.12
CA PRO A 18 -0.81 -49.80 2.11
C PRO A 18 -0.09 -50.77 3.05
N MET A 19 1.11 -50.38 3.48
CA MET A 19 1.84 -51.07 4.54
C MET A 19 1.65 -50.42 5.91
N SER A 20 1.54 -51.29 6.89
CA SER A 20 1.14 -51.12 8.28
C SER A 20 2.17 -50.47 9.17
N LEU A 21 1.67 -49.81 10.24
CA LEU A 21 2.38 -49.26 11.39
C LEU A 21 3.20 -50.29 12.19
N HIS A 22 4.33 -49.84 12.71
CA HIS A 22 4.81 -50.31 14.01
C HIS A 22 5.17 -49.09 14.92
N SER A 23 4.50 -49.12 16.06
CA SER A 23 4.72 -48.32 17.24
C SER A 23 5.98 -48.76 17.99
N LEU A 24 6.77 -47.79 18.49
CA LEU A 24 7.64 -48.05 19.65
C LEU A 24 7.50 -46.87 20.61
N THR A 25 7.08 -47.24 21.79
CA THR A 25 6.97 -46.42 23.02
C THR A 25 8.28 -46.42 23.78
N SER A 26 8.41 -45.42 24.59
CA SER A 26 9.06 -45.31 25.89
C SER A 26 10.37 -44.54 25.99
N GLY A 27 10.37 -43.64 27.00
CA GLY A 27 11.52 -43.24 27.76
C GLY A 27 11.49 -41.82 28.30
N SER A 28 10.78 -41.66 29.43
CA SER A 28 10.84 -40.50 30.33
C SER A 28 12.21 -40.37 30.98
N THR A 29 12.78 -39.13 31.10
CA THR A 29 13.45 -38.72 32.36
C THR A 29 13.49 -37.18 32.39
N ALA A 30 12.97 -36.66 33.50
CA ALA A 30 13.09 -35.29 33.96
C ALA A 30 14.49 -34.98 34.48
N GLY A 31 14.97 -33.79 34.19
CA GLY A 31 16.18 -33.24 34.78
C GLY A 31 16.06 -31.73 34.89
N SER A 32 15.62 -31.27 36.06
CA SER A 32 15.67 -29.88 36.48
C SER A 32 17.08 -29.46 36.86
N LEU A 33 17.58 -28.38 36.33
CA LEU A 33 18.67 -27.63 36.97
C LEU A 33 18.41 -26.12 36.78
N SER A 34 18.08 -25.51 37.91
CA SER A 34 18.09 -24.08 38.15
C SER A 34 19.54 -23.60 38.31
N SER A 35 19.93 -22.52 37.66
CA SER A 35 21.01 -21.70 38.15
C SER A 35 20.78 -20.23 37.78
N SER A 36 20.43 -19.50 38.85
CA SER A 36 20.41 -18.05 38.89
C SER A 36 21.85 -17.54 38.95
N ALA A 37 22.25 -16.70 38.01
CA ALA A 37 23.47 -15.91 38.08
C ALA A 37 23.10 -14.43 38.24
N ASN A 38 23.22 -13.96 39.49
CA ASN A 38 23.23 -12.53 39.86
C ASN A 38 24.56 -11.91 39.40
N LEU A 39 24.51 -10.94 38.54
CA LEU A 39 25.61 -10.02 38.25
C LEU A 39 25.39 -8.72 39.03
N GLN A 40 26.15 -8.59 40.11
CA GLN A 40 26.33 -7.37 40.91
C GLN A 40 27.26 -6.39 40.15
N LEU A 41 26.79 -5.18 39.94
CA LEU A 41 27.61 -4.03 39.53
C LEU A 41 28.32 -3.41 40.76
N PRO A 42 29.57 -2.97 40.63
CA PRO A 42 30.29 -2.34 41.76
C PRO A 42 29.92 -0.86 41.91
N LEU A 43 29.61 -0.47 43.13
CA LEU A 43 29.43 0.92 43.60
C LEU A 43 30.79 1.61 43.72
N LEU A 44 30.92 2.80 43.13
CA LEU A 44 32.00 3.74 43.32
C LEU A 44 31.69 4.69 44.51
N PRO A 45 32.68 5.02 45.36
CA PRO A 45 32.45 5.79 46.56
C PRO A 45 32.40 7.30 46.30
N ALA A 46 31.42 7.95 46.93
CA ALA A 46 31.32 9.39 47.04
C ALA A 46 32.22 9.88 48.16
N HIS A 47 33.15 10.81 47.85
CA HIS A 47 33.65 11.82 48.80
C HIS A 47 34.51 12.84 48.04
N PHE A 48 33.97 14.02 47.79
CA PHE A 48 34.76 15.22 47.59
C PHE A 48 34.20 16.35 48.46
N LYS A 49 35.02 16.81 49.39
CA LYS A 49 34.78 18.04 50.19
C LYS A 49 35.24 19.24 49.41
N PRO A 50 34.54 20.38 49.46
CA PRO A 50 35.00 21.62 48.84
C PRO A 50 35.93 22.37 49.78
N THR A 51 37.06 22.83 49.24
CA THR A 51 37.95 23.82 49.89
C THR A 51 37.61 25.23 49.35
N PRO A 52 37.61 26.28 50.19
CA PRO A 52 37.35 27.65 49.77
C PRO A 52 38.64 28.28 49.26
N SER A 53 38.66 28.80 48.03
CA SER A 53 39.70 29.71 47.55
C SER A 53 39.17 31.12 47.39
N ARG A 54 39.96 32.05 47.96
CA ARG A 54 39.77 33.50 48.05
C ARG A 54 39.61 34.17 46.66
N GLY A 55 38.73 35.13 46.61
CA GLY A 55 38.40 35.93 45.44
C GLY A 55 39.55 36.78 44.88
N ARG A 56 39.53 36.93 43.60
CA ARG A 56 40.06 38.10 42.87
C ARG A 56 38.91 38.69 42.07
N LEU A 57 38.57 39.91 42.41
CA LEU A 57 37.70 40.73 41.55
C LEU A 57 38.43 40.98 40.22
N PHE A 58 37.88 40.43 39.15
CA PHE A 58 38.15 40.95 37.80
C PHE A 58 36.98 41.83 37.39
N GLN A 59 37.27 43.11 37.19
CA GLN A 59 36.38 44.05 36.55
C GLN A 59 36.22 43.65 35.08
N VAL A 60 35.03 43.15 34.72
CA VAL A 60 34.67 42.87 33.34
C VAL A 60 34.06 44.16 32.78
N GLN A 61 34.79 44.83 31.88
CA GLN A 61 34.26 45.88 31.06
C GLN A 61 33.13 45.27 30.17
N ALA A 62 31.93 45.78 30.34
CA ALA A 62 30.81 45.47 29.46
C ALA A 62 31.08 46.04 28.07
N SER A 63 31.52 45.21 27.14
CA SER A 63 31.39 45.48 25.71
C SER A 63 29.93 45.25 25.33
N THR A 64 29.24 46.29 25.00
CA THR A 64 27.93 46.25 24.30
C THR A 64 28.14 45.62 22.92
N ALA A 65 28.13 44.29 22.85
CA ALA A 65 27.91 43.60 21.59
C ALA A 65 26.45 43.83 21.23
N ALA A 66 26.21 44.49 20.13
CA ALA A 66 24.90 44.60 19.51
C ALA A 66 24.39 43.17 19.28
N VAL A 67 23.34 42.79 20.01
CA VAL A 67 22.57 41.61 19.70
C VAL A 67 21.87 41.94 18.39
N GLU A 68 22.45 41.47 17.28
CA GLU A 68 21.69 41.31 16.04
C GLU A 68 20.49 40.46 16.37
N SER A 69 19.35 41.09 16.54
CA SER A 69 18.07 40.42 16.52
C SER A 69 17.89 39.85 15.11
N THR A 70 18.33 38.61 14.91
CA THR A 70 17.83 37.80 13.80
C THR A 70 16.31 37.75 13.95
N THR A 71 15.63 38.57 13.20
CA THR A 71 14.21 38.48 12.93
C THR A 71 14.01 37.05 12.41
N ARG A 72 13.61 36.14 13.29
CA ARG A 72 13.01 34.87 12.86
C ARG A 72 11.79 35.28 12.07
N THR A 73 11.92 35.29 10.75
CA THR A 73 10.77 35.28 9.85
C THR A 73 9.92 34.15 10.30
N ASN A 74 8.68 34.44 10.70
CA ASN A 74 7.70 33.42 11.08
C ASN A 74 7.36 32.69 9.80
N VAL A 75 8.17 31.69 9.44
CA VAL A 75 7.93 30.81 8.28
C VAL A 75 6.65 30.07 8.60
N ALA A 76 5.61 30.31 7.81
CA ALA A 76 4.35 29.61 7.98
C ALA A 76 4.58 28.13 7.72
N VAL A 77 4.50 27.32 8.77
CA VAL A 77 4.71 25.88 8.73
C VAL A 77 3.61 25.25 7.88
N VAL A 78 3.99 24.41 6.90
CA VAL A 78 3.06 23.53 6.16
C VAL A 78 3.13 22.13 6.76
N ARG A 79 2.02 21.66 7.30
CA ARG A 79 1.91 20.38 8.00
C ARG A 79 1.41 19.29 7.04
N ILE A 80 2.21 18.25 6.89
CA ILE A 80 1.95 17.11 6.00
C ILE A 80 1.42 15.94 6.82
N GLY A 81 0.11 15.69 6.74
CA GLY A 81 -0.54 14.57 7.41
C GLY A 81 -0.34 13.24 6.67
N THR A 82 -0.05 12.20 7.41
CA THR A 82 0.14 10.83 6.87
C THR A 82 -0.09 9.77 7.93
N ARG A 83 -0.25 8.52 7.51
CA ARG A 83 -0.29 7.37 8.41
C ARG A 83 1.11 7.07 8.95
N GLY A 84 1.17 6.36 10.09
CA GLY A 84 2.42 5.97 10.75
C GLY A 84 3.10 4.72 10.17
N SER A 85 2.59 4.10 9.10
CA SER A 85 3.25 2.93 8.51
C SER A 85 4.53 3.34 7.76
N PRO A 86 5.59 2.48 7.73
CA PRO A 86 6.83 2.81 7.03
C PRO A 86 6.62 3.26 5.58
N LEU A 87 5.68 2.63 4.85
CA LEU A 87 5.37 3.01 3.48
C LEU A 87 4.71 4.40 3.40
N ALA A 88 3.77 4.70 4.30
CA ALA A 88 3.11 6.00 4.31
C ALA A 88 4.10 7.13 4.65
N LEU A 89 5.00 6.88 5.60
CA LEU A 89 6.09 7.80 5.93
C LEU A 89 7.04 8.02 4.75
N ALA A 90 7.43 6.96 4.04
CA ALA A 90 8.26 7.09 2.83
C ALA A 90 7.58 7.98 1.77
N GLN A 91 6.27 7.83 1.57
CA GLN A 91 5.48 8.67 0.65
C GLN A 91 5.40 10.13 1.12
N ALA A 92 5.23 10.36 2.41
CA ALA A 92 5.21 11.70 2.98
C ALA A 92 6.59 12.39 2.89
N TYR A 93 7.67 11.66 3.12
CA TYR A 93 9.04 12.17 2.93
C TYR A 93 9.33 12.45 1.45
N GLU A 94 8.92 11.58 0.52
CA GLU A 94 9.04 11.85 -0.92
C GLU A 94 8.31 13.15 -1.30
N THR A 95 7.10 13.37 -0.78
CA THR A 95 6.32 14.60 -1.00
C THR A 95 7.03 15.82 -0.40
N ARG A 96 7.49 15.74 0.85
CA ARG A 96 8.25 16.79 1.53
C ARG A 96 9.48 17.21 0.72
N ASP A 97 10.26 16.25 0.28
CA ASP A 97 11.53 16.53 -0.40
C ASP A 97 11.29 17.15 -1.80
N LYS A 98 10.21 16.76 -2.48
CA LYS A 98 9.77 17.40 -3.71
C LYS A 98 9.29 18.84 -3.49
N LEU A 99 8.53 19.10 -2.41
CA LEU A 99 8.11 20.45 -2.03
C LEU A 99 9.31 21.36 -1.75
N LYS A 100 10.28 20.87 -0.97
CA LYS A 100 11.54 21.60 -0.70
C LYS A 100 12.33 21.91 -1.98
N SER A 101 12.34 20.99 -2.91
CA SER A 101 13.05 21.16 -4.18
C SER A 101 12.36 22.16 -5.12
N ALA A 102 11.02 22.23 -5.07
CA ALA A 102 10.22 23.10 -5.93
C ALA A 102 10.04 24.53 -5.37
N HIS A 103 10.14 24.70 -4.04
CA HIS A 103 9.81 25.94 -3.33
C HIS A 103 10.91 26.30 -2.32
N PRO A 104 11.79 27.28 -2.62
CA PRO A 104 12.91 27.67 -1.74
C PRO A 104 12.46 28.03 -0.33
N GLU A 105 11.30 28.69 -0.18
CA GLU A 105 10.73 29.07 1.12
C GLU A 105 10.32 27.85 1.98
N LEU A 106 10.06 26.69 1.36
CA LEU A 106 9.77 25.44 2.06
C LEU A 106 11.04 24.63 2.35
N ALA A 107 12.18 25.03 1.83
CA ALA A 107 13.48 24.40 2.12
C ALA A 107 14.03 24.79 3.48
N GLU A 108 13.57 25.94 4.05
CA GLU A 108 13.99 26.41 5.35
C GLU A 108 13.68 25.41 6.46
N GLU A 109 14.51 25.38 7.49
CA GLU A 109 14.30 24.49 8.64
C GLU A 109 13.01 24.86 9.39
N GLY A 110 12.17 23.86 9.64
CA GLY A 110 10.87 24.02 10.28
C GLY A 110 9.74 24.47 9.37
N ALA A 111 9.98 24.76 8.07
CA ALA A 111 8.91 25.14 7.13
C ALA A 111 7.94 24.00 6.80
N LEU A 112 8.39 22.75 6.88
CA LEU A 112 7.58 21.55 6.64
C LEU A 112 7.63 20.60 7.84
N GLU A 113 6.47 20.19 8.32
CA GLU A 113 6.31 19.25 9.43
C GLU A 113 5.55 17.99 8.97
N ILE A 114 5.99 16.79 9.39
CA ILE A 114 5.27 15.54 9.16
C ILE A 114 4.41 15.24 10.40
N VAL A 115 3.10 15.17 10.21
CA VAL A 115 2.11 14.86 11.27
C VAL A 115 1.61 13.43 11.08
N ILE A 116 1.90 12.56 12.05
CA ILE A 116 1.49 11.15 12.02
C ILE A 116 0.11 10.98 12.62
N ILE A 117 -0.84 10.46 11.83
CA ILE A 117 -2.22 10.23 12.22
C ILE A 117 -2.50 8.73 12.19
N LYS A 118 -3.01 8.17 13.30
CA LYS A 118 -3.39 6.76 13.42
C LYS A 118 -4.80 6.56 12.91
N THR A 119 -4.98 5.75 11.87
CA THR A 119 -6.27 5.46 11.28
C THR A 119 -6.92 4.20 11.86
N THR A 120 -8.23 4.08 11.71
CA THR A 120 -9.00 2.90 12.11
C THR A 120 -8.50 1.64 11.41
N GLY A 121 -8.14 1.73 10.13
CA GLY A 121 -7.58 0.60 9.38
C GLY A 121 -6.22 0.10 9.91
N ASP A 122 -5.46 0.98 10.58
CA ASP A 122 -4.19 0.62 11.23
C ASP A 122 -4.40 -0.08 12.59
N LYS A 123 -5.51 0.21 13.27
CA LYS A 123 -5.84 -0.34 14.60
C LYS A 123 -6.42 -1.76 14.51
N ILE A 124 -7.23 -2.06 13.49
CA ILE A 124 -7.94 -3.33 13.34
C ILE A 124 -7.17 -4.24 12.40
N LEU A 125 -6.46 -5.23 12.93
CA LEU A 125 -5.62 -6.16 12.13
C LEU A 125 -6.14 -7.61 12.11
N ASN A 126 -7.13 -7.94 12.93
CA ASN A 126 -7.62 -9.30 13.17
C ASN A 126 -8.82 -9.70 12.29
N GLN A 127 -9.35 -8.79 11.47
CA GLN A 127 -10.49 -9.05 10.59
C GLN A 127 -10.11 -8.79 9.12
N PRO A 128 -10.77 -9.46 8.13
CA PRO A 128 -10.66 -9.10 6.72
C PRO A 128 -11.08 -7.65 6.49
N LEU A 129 -10.46 -6.98 5.52
CA LEU A 129 -10.82 -5.58 5.17
C LEU A 129 -12.27 -5.46 4.72
N ALA A 130 -12.79 -6.51 4.06
CA ALA A 130 -14.18 -6.55 3.62
C ALA A 130 -15.19 -6.53 4.78
N ASP A 131 -14.83 -7.07 5.95
CA ASP A 131 -15.73 -7.23 7.11
C ASP A 131 -15.72 -6.01 8.03
N ILE A 132 -14.66 -5.19 8.01
CA ILE A 132 -14.53 -4.02 8.90
C ILE A 132 -15.61 -2.98 8.59
N GLY A 133 -16.11 -2.95 7.34
CA GLY A 133 -17.15 -2.02 6.89
C GLY A 133 -16.65 -0.56 6.80
N GLY A 134 -17.35 0.25 6.00
CA GLY A 134 -17.06 1.67 5.84
C GLY A 134 -16.04 1.98 4.74
N LYS A 135 -16.35 3.04 3.99
CA LYS A 135 -15.43 3.68 3.06
C LYS A 135 -14.50 4.58 3.88
N GLY A 136 -13.22 4.70 3.49
CA GLY A 136 -12.28 5.61 4.15
C GLY A 136 -11.57 5.05 5.39
N LEU A 137 -11.44 3.71 5.54
CA LEU A 137 -10.74 3.07 6.67
C LEU A 137 -9.32 3.60 6.95
N PHE A 138 -8.66 4.11 5.91
CA PHE A 138 -7.28 4.59 5.97
C PHE A 138 -7.17 6.10 5.72
N THR A 139 -8.29 6.81 5.51
CA THR A 139 -8.27 8.23 5.15
C THR A 139 -9.08 9.10 6.12
N LYS A 140 -10.16 8.58 6.71
CA LYS A 140 -11.13 9.36 7.48
C LYS A 140 -10.47 10.29 8.52
N GLU A 141 -9.62 9.75 9.39
CA GLU A 141 -8.99 10.54 10.45
C GLU A 141 -7.99 11.58 9.91
N ILE A 142 -7.43 11.32 8.72
CA ILE A 142 -6.55 12.29 8.03
C ILE A 142 -7.41 13.38 7.38
N ASP A 143 -8.54 12.99 6.78
CA ASP A 143 -9.50 13.92 6.18
C ASP A 143 -10.12 14.84 7.25
N ASP A 144 -10.49 14.29 8.42
CA ASP A 144 -10.97 15.05 9.57
C ASP A 144 -9.89 16.07 10.02
N ALA A 145 -8.63 15.65 10.18
CA ALA A 145 -7.51 16.52 10.55
C ALA A 145 -7.25 17.61 9.50
N LEU A 146 -7.47 17.32 8.22
CA LEU A 146 -7.35 18.30 7.14
C LEU A 146 -8.44 19.37 7.23
N LEU A 147 -9.70 18.96 7.46
CA LEU A 147 -10.84 19.86 7.61
C LEU A 147 -10.76 20.72 8.87
N GLU A 148 -10.29 20.15 9.99
CA GLU A 148 -10.06 20.86 11.25
C GLU A 148 -8.89 21.85 11.18
N GLY A 149 -8.07 21.78 10.11
CA GLY A 149 -6.89 22.63 9.96
C GLY A 149 -5.71 22.26 10.85
N SER A 150 -5.68 21.03 11.41
CA SER A 150 -4.54 20.50 12.16
C SER A 150 -3.40 20.04 11.22
N ILE A 151 -3.72 19.78 9.95
CA ILE A 151 -2.78 19.58 8.84
C ILE A 151 -3.19 20.44 7.64
N ASP A 152 -2.27 20.67 6.71
CA ASP A 152 -2.49 21.48 5.52
C ASP A 152 -2.51 20.64 4.24
N ILE A 153 -1.79 19.52 4.26
CA ILE A 153 -1.66 18.56 3.15
C ILE A 153 -1.88 17.15 3.69
N ALA A 154 -2.62 16.33 2.96
CA ALA A 154 -2.82 14.91 3.26
C ALA A 154 -2.19 14.04 2.16
N VAL A 155 -1.26 13.15 2.54
CA VAL A 155 -0.54 12.28 1.60
C VAL A 155 -1.07 10.85 1.69
N HIS A 156 -1.52 10.33 0.53
CA HIS A 156 -2.18 9.03 0.45
C HIS A 156 -1.61 8.11 -0.64
N SER A 157 -1.60 6.80 -0.37
CA SER A 157 -1.60 5.81 -1.46
C SER A 157 -2.96 5.90 -2.16
N MET A 158 -3.00 6.28 -3.44
CA MET A 158 -4.26 6.57 -4.15
C MET A 158 -5.24 5.40 -4.17
N LYS A 159 -4.76 4.16 -4.19
CA LYS A 159 -5.61 2.97 -4.16
C LYS A 159 -6.44 2.80 -2.87
N ASP A 160 -6.06 3.52 -1.79
CA ASP A 160 -6.72 3.48 -0.49
C ASP A 160 -7.72 4.66 -0.33
N VAL A 161 -7.73 5.62 -1.27
CA VAL A 161 -8.61 6.80 -1.25
C VAL A 161 -9.97 6.45 -1.86
N PRO A 162 -11.08 6.67 -1.15
CA PRO A 162 -12.43 6.47 -1.68
C PRO A 162 -12.67 7.28 -2.97
N THR A 163 -13.63 6.86 -3.79
CA THR A 163 -13.99 7.58 -5.03
C THR A 163 -14.58 8.96 -4.76
N TYR A 164 -15.26 9.15 -3.64
CA TYR A 164 -15.72 10.46 -3.16
C TYR A 164 -14.68 11.03 -2.18
N LEU A 165 -14.55 12.34 -2.20
CA LEU A 165 -13.78 13.10 -1.21
C LEU A 165 -14.75 13.77 -0.23
N PRO A 166 -14.37 14.00 1.03
CA PRO A 166 -15.16 14.81 1.95
C PRO A 166 -15.38 16.21 1.39
N GLU A 167 -16.58 16.76 1.63
CA GLU A 167 -16.89 18.16 1.27
C GLU A 167 -15.87 19.11 1.92
N GLY A 168 -15.41 20.10 1.17
CA GLY A 168 -14.37 21.02 1.62
C GLY A 168 -12.94 20.54 1.37
N THR A 169 -12.75 19.37 0.73
CA THR A 169 -11.42 18.86 0.34
C THR A 169 -11.32 18.64 -1.17
N ILE A 170 -10.10 18.78 -1.69
CA ILE A 170 -9.76 18.45 -3.08
C ILE A 170 -8.47 17.63 -3.12
N LEU A 171 -8.26 16.91 -4.21
CA LEU A 171 -7.03 16.14 -4.49
C LEU A 171 -6.44 16.62 -5.83
N PRO A 172 -5.76 17.79 -5.82
CA PRO A 172 -5.29 18.44 -7.03
C PRO A 172 -4.00 17.85 -7.59
N CYS A 173 -3.32 17.00 -6.83
CA CYS A 173 -1.98 16.54 -7.17
C CYS A 173 -1.85 15.01 -7.10
N ASN A 174 -1.30 14.45 -8.17
CA ASN A 174 -0.71 13.11 -8.17
C ASN A 174 0.78 13.20 -8.53
N LEU A 175 1.64 12.58 -7.75
CA LEU A 175 3.05 12.47 -8.08
C LEU A 175 3.27 11.49 -9.25
N PRO A 176 4.45 11.50 -9.93
CA PRO A 176 4.79 10.50 -10.93
C PRO A 176 4.51 9.09 -10.43
N ARG A 177 3.78 8.31 -11.22
CA ARG A 177 3.32 6.97 -10.85
C ARG A 177 4.48 5.98 -10.84
N GLU A 178 4.64 5.26 -9.74
CA GLU A 178 5.56 4.12 -9.67
C GLU A 178 4.93 2.88 -10.34
N ASP A 179 5.74 1.86 -10.59
CA ASP A 179 5.33 0.62 -11.24
C ASP A 179 4.05 0.03 -10.63
N VAL A 180 3.04 -0.17 -11.47
CA VAL A 180 1.70 -0.57 -11.06
C VAL A 180 1.57 -2.05 -10.76
N ARG A 181 2.57 -2.86 -11.14
CA ARG A 181 2.52 -4.32 -11.06
C ARG A 181 2.56 -4.84 -9.63
N ASP A 182 2.17 -6.09 -9.50
CA ASP A 182 2.34 -6.85 -8.26
C ASP A 182 3.63 -7.69 -8.31
N ALA A 183 4.29 -7.83 -7.18
CA ALA A 183 5.43 -8.69 -6.98
C ALA A 183 4.99 -9.98 -6.29
N PHE A 184 5.42 -11.10 -6.82
CA PHE A 184 5.31 -12.43 -6.22
C PHE A 184 6.53 -12.66 -5.32
N ILE A 185 6.29 -13.13 -4.11
CA ILE A 185 7.32 -13.40 -3.11
C ILE A 185 7.10 -14.82 -2.59
N CYS A 186 8.05 -15.69 -2.86
CA CYS A 186 8.01 -17.09 -2.46
C CYS A 186 9.43 -17.62 -2.25
N PRO A 187 9.74 -18.29 -1.13
CA PRO A 187 11.07 -18.87 -0.90
C PRO A 187 11.34 -20.16 -1.65
N THR A 188 10.30 -20.84 -2.19
CA THR A 188 10.39 -22.22 -2.67
C THR A 188 9.98 -22.43 -4.13
N ALA A 189 9.39 -21.42 -4.78
CA ALA A 189 8.97 -21.50 -6.18
C ALA A 189 9.30 -20.20 -6.91
N SER A 190 9.68 -20.25 -8.18
CA SER A 190 10.06 -19.09 -8.98
C SER A 190 8.87 -18.38 -9.62
N SER A 191 7.70 -19.04 -9.69
CA SER A 191 6.47 -18.49 -10.27
C SER A 191 5.22 -19.04 -9.56
N LEU A 192 4.07 -18.38 -9.80
CA LEU A 192 2.77 -18.87 -9.32
C LEU A 192 2.40 -20.24 -9.89
N ALA A 193 2.79 -20.52 -11.14
CA ALA A 193 2.50 -21.78 -11.83
C ALA A 193 3.27 -22.98 -11.24
N GLU A 194 4.40 -22.73 -10.60
CA GLU A 194 5.21 -23.77 -9.96
C GLU A 194 4.77 -24.12 -8.54
N LEU A 195 3.83 -23.36 -7.98
CA LEU A 195 3.31 -23.67 -6.64
C LEU A 195 2.55 -25.01 -6.66
N PRO A 196 2.88 -25.97 -5.77
CA PRO A 196 2.13 -27.20 -5.63
C PRO A 196 0.64 -26.96 -5.36
N ALA A 197 -0.21 -27.89 -5.83
CA ALA A 197 -1.64 -27.85 -5.53
C ALA A 197 -1.88 -27.82 -4.01
N GLY A 198 -2.82 -26.99 -3.57
CA GLY A 198 -3.10 -26.75 -2.16
C GLY A 198 -2.17 -25.76 -1.47
N SER A 199 -1.17 -25.20 -2.17
CA SER A 199 -0.31 -24.15 -1.61
C SER A 199 -1.12 -22.95 -1.15
N VAL A 200 -0.72 -22.38 0.00
CA VAL A 200 -1.41 -21.25 0.63
C VAL A 200 -0.73 -19.96 0.24
N VAL A 201 -1.47 -19.06 -0.41
CA VAL A 201 -1.02 -17.71 -0.77
C VAL A 201 -1.66 -16.69 0.17
N GLY A 202 -0.84 -15.88 0.82
CA GLY A 202 -1.30 -14.86 1.75
C GLY A 202 -1.72 -13.57 1.04
N SER A 203 -3.01 -13.20 1.12
CA SER A 203 -3.51 -11.92 0.61
C SER A 203 -4.78 -11.49 1.34
N ALA A 204 -4.90 -10.20 1.67
CA ALA A 204 -6.15 -9.60 2.15
C ALA A 204 -6.89 -8.82 1.05
N SER A 205 -6.40 -8.89 -0.19
CA SER A 205 -6.99 -8.21 -1.36
C SER A 205 -7.89 -9.15 -2.13
N LEU A 206 -9.20 -8.88 -2.15
CA LEU A 206 -10.16 -9.65 -2.95
C LEU A 206 -9.81 -9.60 -4.45
N ARG A 207 -9.30 -8.47 -4.94
CA ARG A 207 -8.79 -8.34 -6.32
C ARG A 207 -7.70 -9.35 -6.66
N ARG A 208 -6.76 -9.56 -5.74
CA ARG A 208 -5.71 -10.59 -5.94
C ARG A 208 -6.25 -11.98 -5.79
N GLN A 209 -7.07 -12.21 -4.78
CA GLN A 209 -7.69 -13.51 -4.51
C GLN A 209 -8.47 -14.02 -5.72
N SER A 210 -9.38 -13.21 -6.26
CA SER A 210 -10.22 -13.62 -7.39
C SER A 210 -9.39 -13.94 -8.64
N GLN A 211 -8.39 -13.12 -8.98
CA GLN A 211 -7.54 -13.36 -10.14
C GLN A 211 -6.62 -14.59 -9.94
N LEU A 212 -6.12 -14.81 -8.70
CA LEU A 212 -5.36 -16.03 -8.37
C LEU A 212 -6.21 -17.28 -8.52
N LEU A 213 -7.40 -17.32 -7.92
CA LEU A 213 -8.28 -18.48 -7.93
C LEU A 213 -8.83 -18.78 -9.33
N TYR A 214 -9.07 -17.74 -10.14
CA TYR A 214 -9.45 -17.90 -11.55
C TYR A 214 -8.37 -18.61 -12.37
N ARG A 215 -7.09 -18.25 -12.19
CA ARG A 215 -5.96 -18.80 -12.96
C ARG A 215 -5.40 -20.07 -12.36
N TYR A 216 -5.41 -20.18 -11.04
CA TYR A 216 -4.81 -21.26 -10.27
C TYR A 216 -5.81 -21.80 -9.23
N PRO A 217 -6.88 -22.48 -9.67
CA PRO A 217 -7.97 -22.92 -8.77
C PRO A 217 -7.54 -23.96 -7.73
N SER A 218 -6.37 -24.56 -7.92
CA SER A 218 -5.79 -25.50 -6.94
C SER A 218 -5.12 -24.81 -5.75
N LEU A 219 -4.88 -23.48 -5.81
CA LEU A 219 -4.28 -22.71 -4.72
C LEU A 219 -5.33 -22.35 -3.67
N LYS A 220 -4.86 -22.07 -2.45
CA LYS A 220 -5.67 -21.53 -1.35
C LYS A 220 -5.22 -20.12 -1.06
N VAL A 221 -6.18 -19.19 -0.92
CA VAL A 221 -5.89 -17.82 -0.53
C VAL A 221 -6.41 -17.59 0.89
N VAL A 222 -5.56 -17.05 1.75
CA VAL A 222 -5.91 -16.75 3.15
C VAL A 222 -5.74 -15.26 3.45
N ASN A 223 -6.55 -14.74 4.38
CA ASN A 223 -6.42 -13.37 4.84
C ASN A 223 -5.05 -13.12 5.49
N PHE A 224 -4.26 -12.24 4.88
CA PHE A 224 -2.87 -11.98 5.28
C PHE A 224 -2.62 -10.49 5.39
N ARG A 225 -2.72 -9.96 6.61
CA ARG A 225 -2.66 -8.53 6.94
C ARG A 225 -1.39 -8.15 7.68
N GLY A 226 -1.14 -6.86 7.67
CA GLY A 226 0.02 -6.19 8.23
C GLY A 226 0.68 -5.26 7.19
N ASN A 227 1.64 -4.46 7.63
CA ASN A 227 2.47 -3.68 6.72
C ASN A 227 3.40 -4.60 5.90
N VAL A 228 4.19 -4.03 4.99
CA VAL A 228 5.09 -4.79 4.10
C VAL A 228 6.05 -5.67 4.91
N GLN A 229 6.75 -5.08 5.88
CA GLN A 229 7.73 -5.78 6.73
C GLN A 229 7.10 -6.92 7.52
N THR A 230 5.92 -6.68 8.11
CA THR A 230 5.19 -7.71 8.88
C THR A 230 4.82 -8.90 8.00
N ARG A 231 4.38 -8.65 6.75
CA ARG A 231 4.00 -9.75 5.84
C ARG A 231 5.20 -10.53 5.35
N ILE A 232 6.33 -9.88 5.07
CA ILE A 232 7.58 -10.56 4.70
C ILE A 232 8.07 -11.42 5.88
N ARG A 233 8.08 -10.90 7.10
CA ARG A 233 8.44 -11.65 8.30
C ARG A 233 7.54 -12.87 8.50
N LYS A 234 6.21 -12.72 8.43
CA LYS A 234 5.27 -13.85 8.56
C LYS A 234 5.45 -14.90 7.45
N LEU A 235 5.82 -14.48 6.24
CA LEU A 235 6.18 -15.42 5.17
C LEU A 235 7.45 -16.21 5.53
N SER A 236 8.50 -15.56 6.00
CA SER A 236 9.73 -16.23 6.42
C SER A 236 9.53 -17.16 7.62
N GLU A 237 8.53 -16.88 8.47
CA GLU A 237 8.09 -17.74 9.57
C GLU A 237 7.22 -18.92 9.11
N GLY A 238 6.95 -19.06 7.80
CA GLY A 238 6.18 -20.16 7.24
C GLY A 238 4.66 -20.07 7.44
N SER A 239 4.13 -18.89 7.81
CA SER A 239 2.68 -18.69 7.99
C SER A 239 1.87 -18.94 6.69
N VAL A 240 2.50 -18.72 5.53
CA VAL A 240 1.99 -18.98 4.18
C VAL A 240 3.14 -19.40 3.28
N HIS A 241 2.84 -20.06 2.15
CA HIS A 241 3.87 -20.49 1.18
C HIS A 241 4.35 -19.35 0.29
N ALA A 242 3.46 -18.39 -0.02
CA ALA A 242 3.76 -17.25 -0.86
C ALA A 242 2.90 -16.04 -0.50
N THR A 243 3.29 -14.85 -0.94
CA THR A 243 2.47 -13.64 -0.84
C THR A 243 2.65 -12.75 -2.06
N LEU A 244 1.69 -11.83 -2.25
CA LEU A 244 1.76 -10.78 -3.26
C LEU A 244 1.82 -9.41 -2.60
N LEU A 245 2.73 -8.56 -3.08
CA LEU A 245 2.85 -7.16 -2.66
C LEU A 245 2.86 -6.24 -3.88
N ALA A 246 2.40 -5.00 -3.72
CA ALA A 246 2.54 -4.00 -4.77
C ALA A 246 4.02 -3.63 -4.94
N LEU A 247 4.54 -3.76 -6.16
CA LEU A 247 5.95 -3.47 -6.48
C LEU A 247 6.35 -2.05 -6.07
N ALA A 248 5.45 -1.07 -6.30
CA ALA A 248 5.64 0.31 -5.87
C ALA A 248 5.95 0.45 -4.36
N GLY A 249 5.31 -0.37 -3.53
CA GLY A 249 5.57 -0.37 -2.08
C GLY A 249 6.94 -0.91 -1.73
N LEU A 250 7.37 -1.99 -2.39
CA LEU A 250 8.70 -2.59 -2.19
C LEU A 250 9.82 -1.66 -2.66
N LYS A 251 9.65 -1.00 -3.81
CA LYS A 251 10.60 -0.01 -4.32
C LYS A 251 10.78 1.17 -3.37
N ARG A 252 9.66 1.77 -2.89
CA ARG A 252 9.71 2.90 -1.95
C ARG A 252 10.32 2.57 -0.60
N LEU A 253 10.29 1.30 -0.22
CA LEU A 253 10.90 0.81 1.02
C LEU A 253 12.32 0.23 0.81
N SER A 254 12.84 0.27 -0.42
CA SER A 254 14.13 -0.37 -0.79
C SER A 254 14.20 -1.84 -0.38
N MET A 255 13.08 -2.59 -0.62
CA MET A 255 12.91 -4.00 -0.24
C MET A 255 12.71 -4.90 -1.49
N THR A 256 13.29 -4.52 -2.61
CA THR A 256 13.16 -5.26 -3.88
C THR A 256 13.92 -6.58 -3.88
N GLU A 257 14.86 -6.77 -2.97
CA GLU A 257 15.62 -8.01 -2.76
C GLU A 257 14.76 -9.21 -2.36
N HIS A 258 13.54 -8.95 -1.84
CA HIS A 258 12.59 -10.01 -1.50
C HIS A 258 11.77 -10.51 -2.68
N ILE A 259 11.85 -9.86 -3.85
CA ILE A 259 11.02 -10.19 -5.01
C ILE A 259 11.53 -11.47 -5.67
N THR A 260 10.64 -12.46 -5.78
CA THR A 260 10.89 -13.68 -6.56
C THR A 260 10.60 -13.44 -8.05
N ALA A 261 9.43 -12.85 -8.35
CA ALA A 261 9.04 -12.49 -9.71
C ALA A 261 8.13 -11.24 -9.72
N ILE A 262 8.16 -10.50 -10.82
CA ILE A 262 7.24 -9.38 -11.07
C ILE A 262 6.16 -9.90 -12.02
N LEU A 263 4.90 -9.90 -11.56
CA LEU A 263 3.77 -10.37 -12.37
C LEU A 263 3.48 -9.38 -13.49
N SER A 264 3.22 -9.89 -14.69
CA SER A 264 2.77 -9.05 -15.80
C SER A 264 1.34 -8.52 -15.54
N ILE A 265 0.94 -7.50 -16.31
CA ILE A 265 -0.42 -6.95 -16.24
C ILE A 265 -1.45 -8.00 -16.67
N GLU A 266 -1.05 -8.92 -17.56
CA GLU A 266 -1.86 -10.04 -18.04
C GLU A 266 -2.07 -11.09 -16.94
N GLU A 267 -1.05 -11.31 -16.10
CA GLU A 267 -1.14 -12.27 -14.97
C GLU A 267 -1.92 -11.69 -13.80
N MET A 268 -1.76 -10.40 -13.54
CA MET A 268 -2.40 -9.77 -12.39
C MET A 268 -2.71 -8.31 -12.71
N LEU A 269 -3.94 -8.02 -13.15
CA LEU A 269 -4.36 -6.65 -13.39
C LEU A 269 -4.35 -5.85 -12.07
N PRO A 270 -3.70 -4.67 -12.03
CA PRO A 270 -3.47 -3.93 -10.79
C PRO A 270 -4.76 -3.42 -10.15
N ALA A 271 -4.65 -3.03 -8.88
CA ALA A 271 -5.70 -2.26 -8.23
C ALA A 271 -5.80 -0.86 -8.87
N ILE A 272 -7.01 -0.32 -8.86
CA ILE A 272 -7.29 1.07 -9.26
C ILE A 272 -6.28 2.00 -8.55
N ALA A 273 -5.61 2.84 -9.33
CA ALA A 273 -4.62 3.81 -8.89
C ALA A 273 -3.40 3.21 -8.12
N GLN A 274 -3.12 1.91 -8.27
CA GLN A 274 -1.93 1.30 -7.66
C GLN A 274 -0.67 1.98 -8.17
N GLY A 275 0.28 2.26 -7.26
CA GLY A 275 1.54 2.94 -7.56
C GLY A 275 1.48 4.47 -7.47
N ALA A 276 0.30 5.08 -7.57
CA ALA A 276 0.14 6.52 -7.46
C ALA A 276 0.10 7.01 -6.01
N ILE A 277 0.75 8.14 -5.75
CA ILE A 277 0.59 8.96 -4.54
C ILE A 277 -0.35 10.09 -4.90
N GLY A 278 -1.39 10.29 -4.10
CA GLY A 278 -2.29 11.42 -4.19
C GLY A 278 -2.11 12.35 -3.00
N ILE A 279 -2.24 13.64 -3.26
CA ILE A 279 -2.05 14.67 -2.25
C ILE A 279 -3.30 15.54 -2.24
N ALA A 280 -3.99 15.56 -1.09
CA ALA A 280 -5.18 16.35 -0.87
C ALA A 280 -4.87 17.61 -0.04
N CYS A 281 -5.70 18.64 -0.21
CA CYS A 281 -5.73 19.85 0.60
C CYS A 281 -7.18 20.34 0.78
N ARG A 282 -7.37 21.39 1.56
CA ARG A 282 -8.66 22.07 1.66
C ARG A 282 -8.99 22.81 0.37
N THR A 283 -10.27 22.82 0.02
CA THR A 283 -10.78 23.63 -1.11
C THR A 283 -10.60 25.12 -0.79
N GLY A 284 -10.08 25.89 -1.75
CA GLY A 284 -9.86 27.33 -1.61
C GLY A 284 -8.62 27.73 -0.80
N ASP A 285 -7.76 26.78 -0.43
CA ASP A 285 -6.43 27.08 0.11
C ASP A 285 -5.46 27.33 -1.06
N GLU A 286 -5.59 28.51 -1.68
CA GLU A 286 -4.85 28.90 -2.89
C GLU A 286 -3.32 28.73 -2.74
N LYS A 287 -2.79 28.99 -1.54
CA LYS A 287 -1.36 28.85 -1.26
C LYS A 287 -0.94 27.39 -1.34
N THR A 288 -1.67 26.49 -0.68
CA THR A 288 -1.40 25.07 -0.69
C THR A 288 -1.67 24.47 -2.08
N GLU A 289 -2.76 24.87 -2.74
CA GLU A 289 -3.06 24.45 -4.12
C GLU A 289 -1.93 24.79 -5.10
N LYS A 290 -1.33 26.00 -4.98
CA LYS A 290 -0.18 26.41 -5.78
C LYS A 290 1.05 25.53 -5.54
N TYR A 291 1.34 25.19 -4.28
CA TYR A 291 2.43 24.28 -3.94
C TYR A 291 2.21 22.90 -4.57
N LEU A 292 1.01 22.35 -4.43
CA LEU A 292 0.66 21.03 -4.97
C LEU A 292 0.61 21.02 -6.49
N GLY A 293 0.15 22.11 -7.11
CA GLY A 293 0.12 22.25 -8.57
C GLY A 293 1.49 22.08 -9.23
N SER A 294 2.56 22.58 -8.57
CA SER A 294 3.94 22.43 -9.07
C SER A 294 4.46 20.98 -9.03
N LEU A 295 3.89 20.12 -8.19
CA LEU A 295 4.27 18.72 -8.07
C LEU A 295 3.40 17.80 -8.93
N ASN A 296 2.28 18.29 -9.46
CA ASN A 296 1.34 17.45 -10.16
C ASN A 296 1.92 16.85 -11.45
N HIS A 297 1.85 15.54 -11.57
CA HIS A 297 2.20 14.82 -12.79
C HIS A 297 0.93 14.52 -13.58
N GLU A 298 0.67 15.31 -14.60
CA GLU A 298 -0.58 15.30 -15.36
C GLU A 298 -0.90 13.93 -15.96
N VAL A 299 0.09 13.22 -16.49
CA VAL A 299 -0.11 11.87 -17.04
C VAL A 299 -0.63 10.91 -15.96
N THR A 300 -0.10 10.98 -14.75
CA THR A 300 -0.62 10.16 -13.64
C THR A 300 -2.03 10.59 -13.25
N ARG A 301 -2.28 11.89 -13.14
CA ARG A 301 -3.57 12.44 -12.72
C ARG A 301 -4.69 12.00 -13.67
N LEU A 302 -4.47 12.08 -14.97
CA LEU A 302 -5.43 11.66 -15.99
C LEU A 302 -5.69 10.15 -15.95
N ALA A 303 -4.63 9.33 -15.83
CA ALA A 303 -4.78 7.88 -15.69
C ALA A 303 -5.61 7.51 -14.45
N VAL A 304 -5.29 8.13 -13.31
CA VAL A 304 -6.02 7.94 -12.05
C VAL A 304 -7.47 8.40 -12.18
N ALA A 305 -7.76 9.50 -12.89
CA ALA A 305 -9.12 9.97 -13.13
C ALA A 305 -9.96 8.93 -13.91
N CYS A 306 -9.41 8.35 -14.97
CA CYS A 306 -10.04 7.26 -15.71
C CYS A 306 -10.36 6.05 -14.82
N GLU A 307 -9.35 5.57 -14.11
CA GLU A 307 -9.47 4.41 -13.25
C GLU A 307 -10.47 4.62 -12.10
N ARG A 308 -10.49 5.81 -11.49
CA ARG A 308 -11.44 6.16 -10.42
C ARG A 308 -12.86 6.31 -10.94
N SER A 309 -13.07 6.88 -12.12
CA SER A 309 -14.38 6.96 -12.77
C SER A 309 -14.96 5.57 -13.05
N PHE A 310 -14.09 4.62 -13.46
CA PHE A 310 -14.47 3.21 -13.60
C PHE A 310 -14.92 2.60 -12.27
N LEU A 311 -14.12 2.79 -11.21
CA LEU A 311 -14.43 2.27 -9.86
C LEU A 311 -15.73 2.87 -9.30
N GLU A 312 -15.94 4.17 -9.48
CA GLU A 312 -17.14 4.89 -9.04
C GLU A 312 -18.40 4.37 -9.73
N THR A 313 -18.34 4.15 -11.04
CA THR A 313 -19.46 3.63 -11.83
C THR A 313 -19.88 2.23 -11.39
N LEU A 314 -18.95 1.43 -10.89
CA LEU A 314 -19.21 0.11 -10.34
C LEU A 314 -19.66 0.13 -8.87
N ASP A 315 -19.74 1.33 -8.27
CA ASP A 315 -19.97 1.51 -6.82
C ASP A 315 -19.00 0.68 -5.96
N GLY A 316 -17.79 0.53 -6.48
CA GLY A 316 -16.78 -0.35 -5.92
C GLY A 316 -16.10 0.20 -4.69
N SER A 317 -15.62 -0.72 -3.85
CA SER A 317 -14.85 -0.45 -2.65
C SER A 317 -13.76 -1.52 -2.48
N CYS A 318 -13.01 -1.47 -1.36
CA CYS A 318 -12.06 -2.54 -1.00
C CYS A 318 -12.74 -3.91 -0.84
N ARG A 319 -14.07 -3.95 -0.76
CA ARG A 319 -14.90 -5.16 -0.61
C ARG A 319 -15.25 -5.83 -1.94
N THR A 320 -14.92 -5.19 -3.07
CA THR A 320 -15.27 -5.69 -4.40
C THR A 320 -14.00 -6.06 -5.17
N PRO A 321 -13.94 -7.24 -5.79
CA PRO A 321 -12.81 -7.65 -6.63
C PRO A 321 -12.79 -6.87 -7.95
N ILE A 322 -12.30 -5.64 -7.90
CA ILE A 322 -12.17 -4.75 -9.06
C ILE A 322 -10.68 -4.50 -9.33
N ALA A 323 -10.31 -4.54 -10.61
CA ALA A 323 -9.00 -4.18 -11.10
C ALA A 323 -9.13 -3.22 -12.27
N GLY A 324 -8.13 -2.37 -12.49
CA GLY A 324 -8.11 -1.51 -13.65
C GLY A 324 -6.79 -0.78 -13.79
N TYR A 325 -6.43 -0.51 -15.03
CA TYR A 325 -5.21 0.17 -15.39
C TYR A 325 -5.38 1.00 -16.65
N ALA A 326 -5.18 2.30 -16.52
CA ALA A 326 -5.08 3.25 -17.60
C ALA A 326 -3.63 3.65 -17.84
N PHE A 327 -3.19 3.66 -19.09
CA PHE A 327 -1.84 4.06 -19.46
C PHE A 327 -1.82 4.80 -20.80
N ARG A 328 -0.78 5.59 -20.99
CA ARG A 328 -0.56 6.29 -22.24
C ARG A 328 0.24 5.42 -23.18
N ASP A 329 -0.28 5.17 -24.36
CA ASP A 329 0.40 4.44 -25.42
C ASP A 329 1.50 5.26 -26.08
N LYS A 330 2.30 4.60 -26.92
CA LYS A 330 3.40 5.24 -27.65
C LYS A 330 2.93 6.31 -28.65
N ASP A 331 1.73 6.17 -29.18
CA ASP A 331 1.08 7.13 -30.08
C ASP A 331 0.44 8.31 -29.34
N GLY A 332 0.47 8.29 -28.02
CA GLY A 332 -0.09 9.34 -27.17
C GLY A 332 -1.55 9.12 -26.78
N SER A 333 -2.21 8.08 -27.30
CA SER A 333 -3.55 7.68 -26.89
C SER A 333 -3.59 7.05 -25.49
N CYS A 334 -4.79 6.88 -24.95
CA CYS A 334 -5.03 6.09 -23.74
C CYS A 334 -5.46 4.68 -24.09
N SER A 335 -4.87 3.69 -23.43
CA SER A 335 -5.44 2.36 -23.26
C SER A 335 -5.89 2.17 -21.83
N PHE A 336 -7.12 1.66 -21.65
CA PHE A 336 -7.68 1.28 -20.36
C PHE A 336 -8.10 -0.18 -20.38
N ARG A 337 -7.73 -0.92 -19.33
CA ARG A 337 -8.22 -2.28 -19.07
C ARG A 337 -8.92 -2.31 -17.72
N GLY A 338 -10.11 -2.91 -17.68
CA GLY A 338 -10.92 -3.06 -16.47
C GLY A 338 -11.34 -4.51 -16.25
N LEU A 339 -11.45 -4.92 -15.00
CA LEU A 339 -11.87 -6.26 -14.59
C LEU A 339 -12.74 -6.19 -13.35
N ILE A 340 -13.80 -6.98 -13.34
CA ILE A 340 -14.57 -7.33 -12.14
C ILE A 340 -14.63 -8.86 -12.02
N ALA A 341 -14.68 -9.35 -10.78
CA ALA A 341 -14.73 -10.79 -10.53
C ALA A 341 -15.58 -11.13 -9.32
N SER A 342 -16.02 -12.39 -9.22
CA SER A 342 -16.51 -12.96 -7.95
C SER A 342 -15.33 -13.21 -7.00
N PRO A 343 -15.51 -13.13 -5.66
CA PRO A 343 -14.43 -13.36 -4.70
C PRO A 343 -13.75 -14.72 -4.80
N ASP A 344 -14.49 -15.73 -5.23
CA ASP A 344 -14.03 -17.11 -5.44
C ASP A 344 -13.33 -17.33 -6.80
N GLY A 345 -13.30 -16.30 -7.65
CA GLY A 345 -12.68 -16.37 -8.97
C GLY A 345 -13.45 -17.18 -10.02
N THR A 346 -14.67 -17.66 -9.73
CA THR A 346 -15.45 -18.47 -10.68
C THR A 346 -16.02 -17.65 -11.83
N LYS A 347 -16.23 -16.35 -11.63
CA LYS A 347 -16.73 -15.42 -12.63
C LYS A 347 -15.75 -14.26 -12.76
N VAL A 348 -15.23 -14.03 -13.96
CA VAL A 348 -14.36 -12.89 -14.30
C VAL A 348 -14.90 -12.22 -15.56
N LEU A 349 -15.11 -10.93 -15.52
CA LEU A 349 -15.52 -10.12 -16.64
C LEU A 349 -14.47 -9.04 -16.88
N GLU A 350 -14.00 -8.94 -18.11
CA GLU A 350 -12.97 -7.96 -18.51
C GLU A 350 -13.51 -7.04 -19.60
N THR A 351 -12.98 -5.83 -19.66
CA THR A 351 -13.23 -4.85 -20.71
C THR A 351 -11.95 -4.13 -21.08
N GLN A 352 -11.90 -3.59 -22.29
CA GLN A 352 -10.79 -2.76 -22.75
C GLN A 352 -11.35 -1.58 -23.55
N ARG A 353 -10.69 -0.42 -23.42
CA ARG A 353 -10.99 0.80 -24.15
C ARG A 353 -9.72 1.46 -24.64
N THR A 354 -9.85 2.22 -25.72
CA THR A 354 -8.83 3.14 -26.22
C THR A 354 -9.49 4.48 -26.53
N GLY A 355 -8.78 5.59 -26.37
CA GLY A 355 -9.31 6.91 -26.61
C GLY A 355 -8.27 8.01 -26.45
N LEU A 356 -8.70 9.26 -26.42
CA LEU A 356 -7.80 10.39 -26.25
C LEU A 356 -7.30 10.49 -24.79
N TYR A 357 -6.05 10.95 -24.63
CA TYR A 357 -5.46 11.16 -23.32
C TYR A 357 -5.77 12.58 -22.82
N GLN A 358 -7.06 12.89 -22.63
CA GLN A 358 -7.59 14.19 -22.17
C GLN A 358 -8.58 13.96 -21.04
N GLN A 359 -8.79 14.95 -20.19
CA GLN A 359 -9.55 14.81 -18.94
C GLN A 359 -10.95 14.25 -19.14
N GLU A 360 -11.72 14.86 -20.04
CA GLU A 360 -13.10 14.49 -20.29
C GLU A 360 -13.21 13.09 -20.91
N ASP A 361 -12.34 12.79 -21.88
CA ASP A 361 -12.28 11.48 -22.54
C ASP A 361 -11.88 10.38 -21.60
N MET A 362 -10.88 10.62 -20.72
CA MET A 362 -10.41 9.66 -19.72
C MET A 362 -11.50 9.32 -18.71
N VAL A 363 -12.23 10.33 -18.21
CA VAL A 363 -13.36 10.13 -17.28
C VAL A 363 -14.51 9.40 -17.98
N ALA A 364 -14.88 9.82 -19.20
CA ALA A 364 -15.94 9.18 -19.99
C ALA A 364 -15.61 7.72 -20.29
N MET A 365 -14.36 7.42 -20.65
CA MET A 365 -13.86 6.07 -20.93
C MET A 365 -13.99 5.14 -19.71
N GLY A 366 -13.56 5.61 -18.54
CA GLY A 366 -13.71 4.85 -17.31
C GLY A 366 -15.17 4.57 -16.96
N LYS A 367 -16.02 5.59 -17.10
CA LYS A 367 -17.46 5.48 -16.87
C LYS A 367 -18.14 4.49 -17.83
N ASP A 368 -17.85 4.57 -19.13
CA ASP A 368 -18.40 3.67 -20.14
C ASP A 368 -17.99 2.21 -19.88
N ALA A 369 -16.70 1.98 -19.60
CA ALA A 369 -16.19 0.66 -19.25
C ALA A 369 -16.87 0.09 -17.99
N GLY A 370 -17.09 0.91 -16.97
CA GLY A 370 -17.82 0.52 -15.76
C GLY A 370 -19.28 0.17 -16.03
N GLN A 371 -19.97 0.96 -16.83
CA GLN A 371 -21.37 0.72 -17.22
C GLN A 371 -21.52 -0.59 -18.01
N GLU A 372 -20.61 -0.86 -18.94
CA GLU A 372 -20.59 -2.13 -19.68
C GLU A 372 -20.45 -3.32 -18.74
N LEU A 373 -19.43 -3.31 -17.86
CA LEU A 373 -19.22 -4.44 -16.97
C LEU A 373 -20.37 -4.61 -15.97
N ARG A 374 -20.93 -3.52 -15.44
CA ARG A 374 -22.11 -3.56 -14.56
C ARG A 374 -23.32 -4.18 -15.26
N LYS A 375 -23.55 -3.83 -16.52
CA LYS A 375 -24.63 -4.42 -17.33
C LYS A 375 -24.40 -5.91 -17.60
N ARG A 376 -23.16 -6.32 -17.93
CA ARG A 376 -22.80 -7.72 -18.20
C ARG A 376 -22.85 -8.59 -16.94
N ALA A 377 -22.49 -8.01 -15.79
CA ALA A 377 -22.56 -8.67 -14.50
C ALA A 377 -23.98 -9.04 -14.10
N GLY A 378 -24.93 -8.17 -14.38
CA GLY A 378 -26.34 -8.33 -14.02
C GLY A 378 -26.60 -8.07 -12.54
N PRO A 379 -27.88 -8.15 -12.12
CA PRO A 379 -28.25 -7.99 -10.72
C PRO A 379 -27.65 -9.12 -9.86
N GLY A 380 -27.30 -8.81 -8.62
CA GLY A 380 -26.77 -9.77 -7.66
C GLY A 380 -25.30 -10.15 -7.83
N PHE A 381 -24.60 -9.62 -8.84
CA PHE A 381 -23.17 -9.94 -9.04
C PHE A 381 -22.29 -9.44 -7.89
N PHE A 382 -22.70 -8.41 -7.16
CA PHE A 382 -21.96 -7.80 -6.06
C PHE A 382 -22.58 -8.09 -4.67
N ASP A 383 -23.57 -8.99 -4.60
CA ASP A 383 -24.32 -9.33 -3.38
C ASP A 383 -23.68 -10.52 -2.63
N TRP A 384 -22.41 -10.38 -2.22
CA TRP A 384 -21.68 -11.37 -1.41
C TRP A 384 -21.19 -10.82 -0.07
#